data_bcaa04419cc598e895f1f1140c1029d2
#
_entry.id   bcaa04419cc598e895f1f1140c1029d2
#
_cell.length_a   1.000
_cell.length_b   1.000
_cell.length_c   1.000
_cell.angle_alpha   90.00
_cell.angle_beta   90.00
_cell.angle_gamma   90.00
#
_symmetry.space_group_name_H-M   'P 1'
#
loop_
_entity.id
_entity.type
_entity.pdbx_description
1 polymer ?
#
loop_
_entity_poly.entity_id
_entity_poly.type
_entity_poly.pdbx_seq_one_letter_code
_entity_poly.pdbx_strand_id
1 'polypeptide(L)'
;MGLAESVSMKWEDLENSRNIEDRRGEASGARGATRLGGGGLGIGTVLLLGVVGWALGINPAVLIGGAQMVNDMRSGGRVASEPQVSRPTSQPNDQMGAFVSKVMGSNEQVWSQILPQQKGIRFEPPKLVLYEGSTTSRCGAAQQAMGPFYCPLDQRIYLDTAFFREMNQRFGGGGDFAYAYVISHEMGHHIENLLGILPKVQQAQARARSRSEANKLSVRVELMADCLAGVWAHNGNRQQHFLEEGDIEKAVASAQAIGDDRLQKAQRGFAVPDSFTHGSSAQRTEWLLKGMQNGVIDACYTFAR
;
A
#
# COMPACT_ATOMS: atom_id res chain seq x y z
N MET A 1 -31.96 -14.84 -23.45
CA MET A 1 -30.63 -14.21 -23.48
C MET A 1 -30.32 -13.91 -22.03
N GLY A 2 -29.67 -14.85 -21.32
CA GLY A 2 -29.28 -14.66 -19.94
C GLY A 2 -28.17 -13.62 -19.89
N LEU A 3 -28.37 -12.62 -19.05
CA LEU A 3 -27.29 -11.74 -18.63
C LEU A 3 -26.24 -12.64 -17.98
N ALA A 4 -25.04 -12.74 -18.56
CA ALA A 4 -23.92 -13.34 -17.89
C ALA A 4 -23.68 -12.51 -16.63
N GLU A 5 -24.01 -13.04 -15.47
CA GLU A 5 -23.49 -12.50 -14.21
C GLU A 5 -21.98 -12.40 -14.38
N SER A 6 -21.42 -11.23 -14.17
CA SER A 6 -19.99 -11.06 -14.23
C SER A 6 -19.40 -11.90 -13.10
N VAL A 7 -18.87 -13.05 -13.46
CA VAL A 7 -18.19 -13.94 -12.52
C VAL A 7 -17.04 -13.12 -11.91
N SER A 8 -17.05 -12.95 -10.61
CA SER A 8 -16.06 -12.17 -9.85
C SER A 8 -15.62 -13.00 -8.65
N MET A 9 -14.46 -12.69 -8.10
CA MET A 9 -13.90 -13.34 -6.91
C MET A 9 -14.97 -13.66 -5.86
N LYS A 10 -15.01 -14.90 -5.37
CA LYS A 10 -15.90 -15.33 -4.28
C LYS A 10 -15.35 -14.91 -2.93
N TRP A 11 -15.53 -13.67 -2.60
CA TRP A 11 -15.02 -13.13 -1.34
C TRP A 11 -16.04 -13.22 -0.18
N GLU A 12 -17.30 -13.41 -0.46
CA GLU A 12 -18.39 -13.45 0.52
C GLU A 12 -18.23 -14.57 1.55
N ASP A 13 -17.62 -15.68 1.14
CA ASP A 13 -17.40 -16.85 2.00
C ASP A 13 -16.12 -16.76 2.83
N LEU A 14 -15.27 -15.74 2.61
CA LEU A 14 -14.05 -15.54 3.37
C LEU A 14 -14.35 -15.09 4.80
N GLU A 15 -13.42 -15.36 5.72
CA GLU A 15 -13.55 -14.94 7.11
C GLU A 15 -13.26 -13.44 7.29
N ASN A 16 -13.94 -12.82 8.25
CA ASN A 16 -13.69 -11.41 8.56
C ASN A 16 -12.42 -11.23 9.40
N SER A 17 -11.61 -10.24 9.05
CA SER A 17 -10.55 -9.75 9.92
C SER A 17 -11.12 -8.95 11.10
N ARG A 18 -10.47 -9.05 12.26
CA ARG A 18 -10.71 -8.19 13.43
C ARG A 18 -9.75 -6.98 13.48
N ASN A 19 -8.86 -6.88 12.50
CA ASN A 19 -7.80 -5.88 12.45
C ASN A 19 -8.14 -4.70 11.51
N ILE A 20 -9.43 -4.40 11.35
CA ILE A 20 -9.90 -3.24 10.58
C ILE A 20 -10.17 -2.09 11.55
N GLU A 21 -9.65 -0.92 11.25
CA GLU A 21 -9.90 0.34 11.93
C GLU A 21 -10.58 1.29 10.94
N ASP A 22 -11.89 1.47 11.06
CA ASP A 22 -12.67 2.35 10.16
C ASP A 22 -12.66 3.78 10.69
N ARG A 23 -11.96 4.65 9.96
CA ARG A 23 -11.91 6.10 10.23
C ARG A 23 -12.69 6.92 9.22
N ARG A 24 -13.48 6.28 8.36
CA ARG A 24 -14.35 6.97 7.42
C ARG A 24 -15.41 7.74 8.21
N GLY A 25 -15.65 9.00 7.84
CA GLY A 25 -16.58 9.89 8.59
C GLY A 25 -15.94 10.55 9.80
N GLU A 26 -14.73 10.24 10.20
CA GLU A 26 -13.97 11.13 11.06
C GLU A 26 -13.74 12.44 10.29
N ALA A 27 -14.37 13.52 10.73
CA ALA A 27 -14.17 14.81 10.10
C ALA A 27 -12.68 15.14 10.16
N SER A 28 -12.04 15.15 8.98
CA SER A 28 -10.67 15.63 8.85
C SER A 28 -10.59 16.94 9.61
N GLY A 29 -9.78 16.99 10.67
CA GLY A 29 -9.73 18.09 11.64
C GLY A 29 -9.29 19.45 11.09
N ALA A 30 -9.89 19.87 9.98
CA ALA A 30 -9.78 21.19 9.37
C ALA A 30 -10.75 22.22 9.98
N ARG A 31 -11.36 21.92 11.14
CA ARG A 31 -12.06 22.93 11.94
C ARG A 31 -11.15 23.50 13.02
N GLY A 32 -10.25 24.41 12.59
CA GLY A 32 -9.36 25.06 13.54
C GLY A 32 -8.36 26.05 12.91
N ALA A 33 -8.57 26.46 11.69
CA ALA A 33 -7.73 27.50 11.06
C ALA A 33 -8.26 28.90 11.33
N THR A 34 -8.44 29.27 12.63
CA THR A 34 -8.54 30.66 13.05
C THR A 34 -7.93 30.82 14.44
N ARG A 35 -6.61 30.65 14.53
CA ARG A 35 -5.77 31.37 15.51
C ARG A 35 -4.37 31.47 14.93
N LEU A 36 -4.02 32.65 14.44
CA LEU A 36 -2.64 33.07 14.20
C LEU A 36 -1.85 32.91 15.50
N GLY A 37 -0.81 32.08 15.47
CA GLY A 37 0.16 32.04 16.55
C GLY A 37 0.71 30.65 16.79
N GLY A 38 1.86 30.33 16.16
CA GLY A 38 2.68 29.16 16.55
C GLY A 38 3.12 28.27 15.40
N GLY A 39 4.24 28.59 14.79
CA GLY A 39 5.32 27.73 14.27
C GLY A 39 5.03 26.43 13.49
N GLY A 40 3.91 26.25 12.81
CA GLY A 40 3.69 25.12 11.92
C GLY A 40 3.98 25.49 10.46
N LEU A 41 4.46 24.54 9.65
CA LEU A 41 4.62 24.72 8.21
C LEU A 41 3.26 25.13 7.61
N GLY A 42 3.19 26.31 7.00
CA GLY A 42 1.97 26.81 6.39
C GLY A 42 1.50 25.89 5.24
N ILE A 43 0.18 25.86 4.98
CA ILE A 43 -0.43 25.06 3.89
C ILE A 43 0.29 25.28 2.57
N GLY A 44 0.75 26.50 2.28
CA GLY A 44 1.56 26.81 1.08
C GLY A 44 2.89 26.08 1.03
N THR A 45 3.55 25.89 2.17
CA THR A 45 4.82 25.14 2.25
C THR A 45 4.61 23.64 2.05
N VAL A 46 3.53 23.09 2.57
CA VAL A 46 3.17 21.68 2.39
C VAL A 46 2.83 21.41 0.93
N LEU A 47 2.06 22.30 0.28
CA LEU A 47 1.76 22.19 -1.15
C LEU A 47 3.04 22.34 -2.00
N LEU A 48 3.91 23.29 -1.67
CA LEU A 48 5.18 23.47 -2.37
C LEU A 48 6.07 22.23 -2.25
N LEU A 49 6.20 21.65 -1.05
CA LEU A 49 6.98 20.43 -0.81
C LEU A 49 6.36 19.22 -1.50
N GLY A 50 5.02 19.15 -1.56
CA GLY A 50 4.31 18.13 -2.31
C GLY A 50 4.60 18.21 -3.81
N VAL A 51 4.49 19.39 -4.39
CA VAL A 51 4.79 19.64 -5.82
C VAL A 51 6.28 19.44 -6.13
N VAL A 52 7.16 19.93 -5.28
CA VAL A 52 8.61 19.76 -5.43
C VAL A 52 9.01 18.28 -5.26
N GLY A 53 8.42 17.57 -4.28
CA GLY A 53 8.61 16.13 -4.10
C GLY A 53 8.18 15.36 -5.34
N TRP A 54 7.00 15.68 -5.83
CA TRP A 54 6.45 15.07 -7.05
C TRP A 54 7.33 15.39 -8.29
N ALA A 55 7.71 16.65 -8.50
CA ALA A 55 8.56 17.06 -9.62
C ALA A 55 9.98 16.46 -9.56
N LEU A 56 10.45 16.18 -8.36
CA LEU A 56 11.78 15.62 -8.10
C LEU A 56 11.76 14.08 -7.95
N GLY A 57 10.58 13.43 -8.01
CA GLY A 57 10.44 11.96 -7.82
C GLY A 57 10.82 11.50 -6.40
N ILE A 58 10.72 12.38 -5.42
CA ILE A 58 10.87 12.04 -4.00
C ILE A 58 9.47 11.79 -3.45
N ASN A 59 9.29 10.70 -2.68
CA ASN A 59 8.04 10.50 -1.99
C ASN A 59 7.71 11.74 -1.13
N PRO A 60 6.60 12.44 -1.39
CA PRO A 60 6.25 13.67 -0.67
C PRO A 60 6.21 13.50 0.85
N ALA A 61 5.85 12.32 1.34
CA ALA A 61 5.81 12.01 2.76
C ALA A 61 7.20 12.08 3.41
N VAL A 62 8.26 11.71 2.70
CA VAL A 62 9.65 11.79 3.19
C VAL A 62 10.10 13.25 3.30
N LEU A 63 9.71 14.11 2.36
CA LEU A 63 10.04 15.54 2.40
C LEU A 63 9.28 16.27 3.49
N ILE A 64 8.01 15.98 3.67
CA ILE A 64 7.15 16.60 4.69
C ILE A 64 7.58 16.13 6.08
N GLY A 65 7.83 14.84 6.26
CA GLY A 65 8.30 14.27 7.53
C GLY A 65 9.68 14.76 7.92
N GLY A 66 10.62 14.87 6.97
CA GLY A 66 11.95 15.42 7.20
C GLY A 66 11.92 16.89 7.57
N ALA A 67 11.08 17.69 6.92
CA ALA A 67 10.92 19.11 7.22
C ALA A 67 10.27 19.36 8.60
N GLN A 68 9.33 18.49 9.02
CA GLN A 68 8.74 18.55 10.36
C GLN A 68 9.76 18.18 11.44
N MET A 69 10.57 17.15 11.22
CA MET A 69 11.61 16.72 12.16
C MET A 69 12.67 17.82 12.40
N VAL A 70 13.06 18.55 11.35
CA VAL A 70 13.98 19.69 11.45
C VAL A 70 13.33 20.87 12.19
N ASN A 71 12.04 21.10 12.00
CA ASN A 71 11.32 22.17 12.68
C ASN A 71 11.13 21.85 14.18
N ASP A 72 10.83 20.59 14.53
CA ASP A 72 10.71 20.14 15.91
C ASP A 72 12.04 20.19 16.68
N MET A 73 13.16 19.92 16.01
CA MET A 73 14.51 20.10 16.58
C MET A 73 14.85 21.59 16.84
N ARG A 74 14.31 22.50 16.04
CA ARG A 74 14.54 23.96 16.22
C ARG A 74 13.66 24.59 17.29
N SER A 75 12.51 24.01 17.59
CA SER A 75 11.54 24.60 18.52
C SER A 75 11.66 24.12 19.98
N GLY A 76 12.77 23.48 20.37
CA GLY A 76 13.11 23.16 21.77
C GLY A 76 12.03 22.33 22.47
N GLY A 77 12.06 21.06 22.26
CA GLY A 77 11.61 19.97 23.10
C GLY A 77 10.41 20.22 24.03
N ARG A 78 9.20 20.28 23.50
CA ARG A 78 8.04 19.75 24.21
C ARG A 78 7.67 18.45 23.56
N VAL A 79 7.83 17.36 24.32
CA VAL A 79 7.29 16.05 23.94
C VAL A 79 5.81 16.26 23.63
N ALA A 80 5.48 16.21 22.35
CA ALA A 80 4.08 16.25 21.94
C ALA A 80 3.39 15.07 22.62
N SER A 81 2.36 15.36 23.41
CA SER A 81 1.46 14.35 23.95
C SER A 81 1.07 13.42 22.81
N GLU A 82 1.12 12.12 23.06
CA GLU A 82 0.65 11.12 22.08
C GLU A 82 -0.66 11.59 21.47
N PRO A 83 -0.80 11.58 20.13
CA PRO A 83 -2.09 11.86 19.52
C PRO A 83 -3.10 10.91 20.16
N GLN A 84 -4.15 11.46 20.77
CA GLN A 84 -5.24 10.65 21.28
C GLN A 84 -5.72 9.78 20.13
N VAL A 85 -5.44 8.49 20.24
CA VAL A 85 -5.94 7.48 19.32
C VAL A 85 -7.45 7.54 19.40
N SER A 86 -8.07 8.07 18.35
CA SER A 86 -9.52 8.06 18.20
C SER A 86 -10.02 6.65 18.50
N ARG A 87 -11.08 6.52 19.29
CA ARG A 87 -11.64 5.23 19.66
C ARG A 87 -11.91 4.43 18.39
N PRO A 88 -11.63 3.12 18.37
CA PRO A 88 -11.95 2.29 17.23
C PRO A 88 -13.43 2.47 16.91
N THR A 89 -13.73 3.02 15.76
CA THR A 89 -15.07 3.00 15.22
C THR A 89 -15.45 1.56 14.92
N SER A 90 -16.72 1.24 15.04
CA SER A 90 -17.30 -0.09 14.80
C SER A 90 -16.74 -0.74 13.52
N GLN A 91 -16.73 -2.07 13.48
CA GLN A 91 -16.46 -2.83 12.25
C GLN A 91 -17.24 -2.23 11.08
N PRO A 92 -16.62 -2.04 9.90
CA PRO A 92 -17.31 -1.46 8.76
C PRO A 92 -18.52 -2.33 8.39
N ASN A 93 -19.67 -1.72 8.17
CA ASN A 93 -20.95 -2.39 7.92
C ASN A 93 -21.48 -2.20 6.49
N ASP A 94 -20.73 -1.54 5.63
CA ASP A 94 -21.05 -1.40 4.20
C ASP A 94 -20.35 -2.49 3.36
N GLN A 95 -20.76 -2.65 2.11
CA GLN A 95 -20.24 -3.66 1.19
C GLN A 95 -18.72 -3.53 1.01
N MET A 96 -18.20 -2.32 0.85
CA MET A 96 -16.76 -2.08 0.68
C MET A 96 -15.98 -2.47 1.93
N GLY A 97 -16.47 -2.09 3.09
CA GLY A 97 -15.83 -2.45 4.36
C GLY A 97 -15.89 -3.95 4.65
N ALA A 98 -17.00 -4.62 4.29
CA ALA A 98 -17.13 -6.06 4.38
C ALA A 98 -16.13 -6.77 3.45
N PHE A 99 -16.01 -6.31 2.21
CA PHE A 99 -15.03 -6.81 1.25
C PHE A 99 -13.60 -6.69 1.78
N VAL A 100 -13.19 -5.49 2.23
CA VAL A 100 -11.85 -5.25 2.78
C VAL A 100 -11.58 -6.13 4.00
N SER A 101 -12.57 -6.26 4.91
CA SER A 101 -12.45 -7.11 6.09
C SER A 101 -12.22 -8.58 5.71
N LYS A 102 -12.91 -9.09 4.71
CA LYS A 102 -12.80 -10.47 4.25
C LYS A 102 -11.48 -10.75 3.52
N VAL A 103 -11.03 -9.84 2.66
CA VAL A 103 -9.72 -9.95 1.99
C VAL A 103 -8.58 -9.91 3.02
N MET A 104 -8.66 -9.03 4.03
CA MET A 104 -7.70 -9.02 5.12
C MET A 104 -7.72 -10.31 5.92
N GLY A 105 -8.91 -10.85 6.26
CA GLY A 105 -9.05 -12.13 6.96
C GLY A 105 -8.43 -13.30 6.19
N SER A 106 -8.64 -13.35 4.87
CA SER A 106 -7.97 -14.31 3.98
C SER A 106 -6.44 -14.19 4.02
N ASN A 107 -5.93 -12.96 3.93
CA ASN A 107 -4.48 -12.69 4.05
C ASN A 107 -3.94 -13.17 5.41
N GLU A 108 -4.60 -12.83 6.50
CA GLU A 108 -4.22 -13.24 7.86
C GLU A 108 -4.19 -14.76 8.01
N GLN A 109 -5.21 -15.45 7.49
CA GLN A 109 -5.27 -16.91 7.53
C GLN A 109 -4.11 -17.55 6.76
N VAL A 110 -3.83 -17.11 5.55
CA VAL A 110 -2.74 -17.60 4.71
C VAL A 110 -1.39 -17.33 5.36
N TRP A 111 -1.12 -16.09 5.75
CA TRP A 111 0.20 -15.70 6.27
C TRP A 111 0.49 -16.28 7.65
N SER A 112 -0.53 -16.52 8.49
CA SER A 112 -0.39 -17.21 9.78
C SER A 112 0.14 -18.65 9.63
N GLN A 113 -0.07 -19.28 8.49
CA GLN A 113 0.42 -20.61 8.17
C GLN A 113 1.75 -20.57 7.40
N ILE A 114 1.81 -19.77 6.32
CA ILE A 114 2.90 -19.80 5.35
C ILE A 114 4.19 -19.20 5.95
N LEU A 115 4.11 -18.09 6.68
CA LEU A 115 5.29 -17.42 7.22
C LEU A 115 6.03 -18.29 8.27
N PRO A 116 5.36 -18.91 9.26
CA PRO A 116 6.01 -19.83 10.18
C PRO A 116 6.55 -21.09 9.48
N GLN A 117 5.77 -21.67 8.56
CA GLN A 117 6.16 -22.90 7.87
C GLN A 117 7.39 -22.71 6.97
N GLN A 118 7.46 -21.61 6.24
CA GLN A 118 8.53 -21.40 5.26
C GLN A 118 9.72 -20.62 5.81
N LYS A 119 9.54 -19.80 6.85
CA LYS A 119 10.57 -18.91 7.40
C LYS A 119 10.83 -19.04 8.89
N GLY A 120 10.04 -19.81 9.61
CA GLY A 120 10.15 -19.92 11.06
C GLY A 120 9.81 -18.63 11.81
N ILE A 121 9.15 -17.68 11.16
CA ILE A 121 8.80 -16.37 11.71
C ILE A 121 7.31 -16.38 12.07
N ARG A 122 6.99 -15.98 13.30
CA ARG A 122 5.59 -15.80 13.69
C ARG A 122 4.98 -14.63 12.92
N PHE A 123 3.77 -14.85 12.38
CA PHE A 123 2.99 -13.79 11.77
C PHE A 123 2.29 -12.96 12.84
N GLU A 124 2.54 -11.66 12.84
CA GLU A 124 1.83 -10.67 13.65
C GLU A 124 0.99 -9.82 12.67
N PRO A 125 -0.35 -9.90 12.72
CA PRO A 125 -1.17 -9.22 11.72
C PRO A 125 -1.10 -7.70 11.85
N PRO A 126 -1.00 -6.95 10.72
CA PRO A 126 -1.08 -5.50 10.75
C PRO A 126 -2.53 -5.06 10.94
N LYS A 127 -2.75 -3.83 11.39
CA LYS A 127 -4.07 -3.20 11.29
C LYS A 127 -4.23 -2.56 9.92
N LEU A 128 -5.42 -2.66 9.32
CA LEU A 128 -5.81 -1.90 8.15
C LEU A 128 -6.71 -0.74 8.57
N VAL A 129 -6.28 0.47 8.22
CA VAL A 129 -7.02 1.72 8.46
C VAL A 129 -7.76 2.08 7.19
N LEU A 130 -9.11 2.03 7.25
CA LEU A 130 -9.98 2.58 6.21
C LEU A 130 -10.20 4.06 6.47
N TYR A 131 -10.01 4.90 5.46
CA TYR A 131 -10.28 6.32 5.57
C TYR A 131 -10.86 6.89 4.26
N GLU A 132 -11.27 8.13 4.28
CA GLU A 132 -11.72 8.86 3.09
C GLU A 132 -11.09 10.25 3.06
N GLY A 133 -10.37 10.55 1.97
CA GLY A 133 -9.72 11.84 1.70
C GLY A 133 -8.37 12.00 2.39
N SER A 134 -8.30 12.03 3.72
CA SER A 134 -7.04 12.17 4.45
C SER A 134 -7.10 11.57 5.85
N THR A 135 -5.95 11.05 6.31
CA THR A 135 -5.74 10.59 7.69
C THR A 135 -4.27 10.80 8.07
N THR A 136 -3.91 10.47 9.30
CA THR A 136 -2.53 10.56 9.79
C THR A 136 -1.97 9.17 10.06
N SER A 137 -0.69 8.97 9.72
CA SER A 137 0.11 7.80 10.06
C SER A 137 1.39 8.23 10.75
N ARG A 138 2.14 7.28 11.33
CA ARG A 138 3.49 7.58 11.83
C ARG A 138 4.51 7.84 10.71
N CYS A 139 4.19 7.49 9.47
CA CYS A 139 4.99 7.80 8.29
C CYS A 139 4.66 9.17 7.68
N GLY A 140 3.74 9.94 8.28
CA GLY A 140 3.29 11.24 7.82
C GLY A 140 1.79 11.29 7.50
N ALA A 141 1.37 12.42 6.90
CA ALA A 141 -0.02 12.59 6.46
C ALA A 141 -0.33 11.66 5.27
N ALA A 142 -1.39 10.88 5.40
CA ALA A 142 -1.95 10.09 4.31
C ALA A 142 -3.00 10.93 3.57
N GLN A 143 -2.87 11.03 2.25
CA GLN A 143 -3.78 11.77 1.38
C GLN A 143 -4.24 10.87 0.23
N GLN A 144 -5.43 11.10 -0.28
CA GLN A 144 -6.02 10.36 -1.39
C GLN A 144 -5.07 10.19 -2.60
N ALA A 145 -4.30 11.24 -2.92
CA ALA A 145 -3.36 11.21 -4.05
C ALA A 145 -2.21 10.21 -3.90
N MET A 146 -1.99 9.66 -2.70
CA MET A 146 -0.91 8.71 -2.42
C MET A 146 -1.29 7.25 -2.73
N GLY A 147 -2.59 6.96 -2.90
CA GLY A 147 -3.08 5.60 -2.98
C GLY A 147 -2.97 4.82 -1.66
N PRO A 148 -3.25 3.52 -1.66
CA PRO A 148 -2.98 2.62 -0.55
C PRO A 148 -1.49 2.57 -0.23
N PHE A 149 -1.13 2.37 1.05
CA PHE A 149 0.26 2.20 1.45
C PHE A 149 0.39 1.47 2.80
N TYR A 150 1.52 0.80 2.98
CA TYR A 150 1.96 0.26 4.26
C TYR A 150 2.92 1.23 4.97
N CYS A 151 2.71 1.48 6.25
CA CYS A 151 3.64 2.27 7.07
C CYS A 151 4.44 1.36 8.02
N PRO A 152 5.76 1.19 7.83
CA PRO A 152 6.57 0.32 8.69
C PRO A 152 6.75 0.86 10.12
N LEU A 153 6.58 2.18 10.34
CA LEU A 153 6.77 2.79 11.67
C LEU A 153 5.62 2.51 12.65
N ASP A 154 4.42 2.25 12.16
CA ASP A 154 3.26 1.87 12.98
C ASP A 154 2.68 0.50 12.60
N GLN A 155 3.27 -0.16 11.59
CA GLN A 155 2.88 -1.48 11.08
C GLN A 155 1.40 -1.53 10.68
N ARG A 156 0.95 -0.52 9.94
CA ARG A 156 -0.43 -0.40 9.48
C ARG A 156 -0.50 -0.26 7.98
N ILE A 157 -1.55 -0.84 7.41
CA ILE A 157 -1.97 -0.61 6.03
C ILE A 157 -2.98 0.54 6.04
N TYR A 158 -2.83 1.48 5.13
CA TYR A 158 -3.73 2.62 4.97
C TYR A 158 -4.42 2.54 3.61
N LEU A 159 -5.74 2.60 3.60
CA LEU A 159 -6.56 2.43 2.42
C LEU A 159 -7.62 3.50 2.33
N ASP A 160 -7.48 4.40 1.36
CA ASP A 160 -8.53 5.35 0.99
C ASP A 160 -9.57 4.64 0.12
N THR A 161 -10.82 4.62 0.56
CA THR A 161 -11.92 3.98 -0.20
C THR A 161 -12.20 4.67 -1.54
N ALA A 162 -11.81 5.93 -1.71
CA ALA A 162 -11.89 6.63 -2.99
C ALA A 162 -10.98 6.01 -4.07
N PHE A 163 -9.87 5.39 -3.66
CA PHE A 163 -8.92 4.75 -4.57
C PHE A 163 -9.56 3.67 -5.45
N PHE A 164 -10.42 2.83 -4.89
CA PHE A 164 -11.07 1.77 -5.66
C PHE A 164 -12.05 2.34 -6.71
N ARG A 165 -12.73 3.43 -6.38
CA ARG A 165 -13.58 4.14 -7.36
C ARG A 165 -12.75 4.70 -8.51
N GLU A 166 -11.59 5.30 -8.21
CA GLU A 166 -10.66 5.81 -9.22
C GLU A 166 -10.03 4.70 -10.06
N MET A 167 -9.65 3.58 -9.44
CA MET A 167 -9.05 2.45 -10.13
C MET A 167 -9.99 1.89 -11.20
N ASN A 168 -11.28 1.76 -10.89
CA ASN A 168 -12.28 1.32 -11.85
C ASN A 168 -12.46 2.32 -13.01
N GLN A 169 -12.51 3.62 -12.68
CA GLN A 169 -12.78 4.67 -13.68
C GLN A 169 -11.59 4.96 -14.61
N ARG A 170 -10.37 4.98 -14.07
CA ARG A 170 -9.19 5.45 -14.80
C ARG A 170 -8.40 4.34 -15.48
N PHE A 171 -8.40 3.15 -14.93
CA PHE A 171 -7.49 2.09 -15.35
C PHE A 171 -8.18 0.94 -16.09
N GLY A 172 -9.53 0.93 -16.15
CA GLY A 172 -10.29 -0.14 -16.82
C GLY A 172 -10.04 -1.53 -16.19
N GLY A 173 -9.32 -1.57 -15.07
CA GLY A 173 -8.91 -2.74 -14.32
C GLY A 173 -9.67 -2.86 -13.00
N GLY A 174 -10.99 -2.72 -13.04
CA GLY A 174 -11.83 -2.96 -11.87
C GLY A 174 -12.14 -4.43 -11.71
N GLY A 175 -12.52 -4.80 -10.49
CA GLY A 175 -12.95 -6.14 -10.12
C GLY A 175 -12.43 -6.51 -8.74
N ASP A 176 -13.17 -7.38 -8.07
CA ASP A 176 -12.90 -7.69 -6.67
C ASP A 176 -11.49 -8.25 -6.47
N PHE A 177 -11.04 -9.14 -7.35
CA PHE A 177 -9.68 -9.69 -7.23
C PHE A 177 -8.58 -8.64 -7.53
N ALA A 178 -8.84 -7.67 -8.40
CA ALA A 178 -7.90 -6.56 -8.61
C ALA A 178 -7.75 -5.68 -7.35
N TYR A 179 -8.85 -5.44 -6.64
CA TYR A 179 -8.82 -4.73 -5.35
C TYR A 179 -8.17 -5.59 -4.26
N ALA A 180 -8.46 -6.90 -4.24
CA ALA A 180 -7.83 -7.84 -3.32
C ALA A 180 -6.31 -7.91 -3.55
N TYR A 181 -5.84 -7.88 -4.80
CA TYR A 181 -4.42 -7.80 -5.13
C TYR A 181 -3.75 -6.58 -4.51
N VAL A 182 -4.37 -5.39 -4.59
CA VAL A 182 -3.79 -4.18 -3.99
C VAL A 182 -3.68 -4.32 -2.46
N ILE A 183 -4.72 -4.80 -1.79
CA ILE A 183 -4.67 -5.04 -0.33
C ILE A 183 -3.57 -6.04 0.01
N SER A 184 -3.42 -7.10 -0.78
CA SER A 184 -2.42 -8.14 -0.57
C SER A 184 -1.01 -7.68 -0.91
N HIS A 185 -0.85 -6.70 -1.81
CA HIS A 185 0.42 -6.03 -2.07
C HIS A 185 0.88 -5.24 -0.83
N GLU A 186 -0.01 -4.48 -0.19
CA GLU A 186 0.30 -3.78 1.07
C GLU A 186 0.61 -4.76 2.21
N MET A 187 -0.09 -5.90 2.26
CA MET A 187 0.27 -7.00 3.15
C MET A 187 1.66 -7.56 2.80
N GLY A 188 2.03 -7.61 1.52
CA GLY A 188 3.38 -7.99 1.06
C GLY A 188 4.47 -7.12 1.71
N HIS A 189 4.30 -5.80 1.74
CA HIS A 189 5.21 -4.90 2.44
C HIS A 189 5.29 -5.17 3.94
N HIS A 190 4.16 -5.56 4.57
CA HIS A 190 4.20 -5.99 5.97
C HIS A 190 5.03 -7.27 6.14
N ILE A 191 4.88 -8.25 5.25
CA ILE A 191 5.71 -9.47 5.27
C ILE A 191 7.19 -9.14 5.07
N GLU A 192 7.54 -8.23 4.13
CA GLU A 192 8.93 -7.74 3.95
C GLU A 192 9.49 -7.12 5.23
N ASN A 193 8.65 -6.38 5.97
CA ASN A 193 9.03 -5.81 7.26
C ASN A 193 9.30 -6.90 8.30
N LEU A 194 8.44 -7.90 8.42
CA LEU A 194 8.62 -9.05 9.32
C LEU A 194 9.86 -9.88 8.95
N LEU A 195 10.20 -9.99 7.66
CA LEU A 195 11.42 -10.62 7.15
C LEU A 195 12.68 -9.76 7.39
N GLY A 196 12.55 -8.54 7.91
CA GLY A 196 13.64 -7.61 8.14
C GLY A 196 14.27 -7.05 6.86
N ILE A 197 13.53 -7.10 5.73
CA ILE A 197 13.98 -6.59 4.42
C ILE A 197 13.87 -5.08 4.38
N LEU A 198 12.70 -4.51 4.75
CA LEU A 198 12.47 -3.06 4.67
C LEU A 198 13.51 -2.25 5.46
N PRO A 199 13.88 -2.57 6.70
CA PRO A 199 14.92 -1.83 7.42
C PRO A 199 16.29 -1.89 6.72
N LYS A 200 16.66 -3.04 6.15
CA LYS A 200 17.92 -3.20 5.39
C LYS A 200 17.91 -2.36 4.12
N VAL A 201 16.80 -2.34 3.41
CA VAL A 201 16.64 -1.54 2.19
C VAL A 201 16.71 -0.05 2.52
N GLN A 202 16.05 0.43 3.56
CA GLN A 202 16.13 1.83 4.01
C GLN A 202 17.56 2.24 4.34
N GLN A 203 18.32 1.38 5.02
CA GLN A 203 19.74 1.64 5.28
C GLN A 203 20.57 1.70 3.99
N ALA A 204 20.30 0.81 3.04
CA ALA A 204 20.99 0.78 1.75
C ALA A 204 20.65 2.04 0.91
N GLN A 205 19.38 2.46 0.89
CA GLN A 205 18.94 3.69 0.23
C GLN A 205 19.59 4.95 0.82
N ALA A 206 19.73 5.01 2.16
CA ALA A 206 20.42 6.11 2.83
C ALA A 206 21.92 6.21 2.47
N ARG A 207 22.51 5.10 2.01
CA ARG A 207 23.92 5.02 1.58
C ARG A 207 24.09 5.06 0.06
N ALA A 208 23.00 5.13 -0.69
CA ALA A 208 23.04 5.12 -2.15
C ALA A 208 23.79 6.34 -2.69
N ARG A 209 24.61 6.14 -3.71
CA ARG A 209 25.44 7.18 -4.34
C ARG A 209 24.66 8.08 -5.27
N SER A 210 23.49 7.63 -5.69
CA SER A 210 22.61 8.37 -6.58
C SER A 210 21.13 8.02 -6.31
N ARG A 211 20.22 8.91 -6.77
CA ARG A 211 18.79 8.65 -6.74
C ARG A 211 18.43 7.40 -7.56
N SER A 212 19.04 7.21 -8.73
CA SER A 212 18.81 6.02 -9.55
C SER A 212 19.13 4.73 -8.78
N GLU A 213 20.23 4.71 -8.02
CA GLU A 213 20.58 3.57 -7.16
C GLU A 213 19.54 3.34 -6.06
N ALA A 214 19.09 4.39 -5.38
CA ALA A 214 18.04 4.30 -4.36
C ALA A 214 16.71 3.83 -4.98
N ASN A 215 16.33 4.36 -6.14
CA ASN A 215 15.12 3.96 -6.86
C ASN A 215 15.12 2.48 -7.25
N LYS A 216 16.26 1.94 -7.70
CA LYS A 216 16.40 0.50 -8.01
C LYS A 216 16.15 -0.39 -6.80
N LEU A 217 16.49 0.08 -5.60
CA LEU A 217 16.16 -0.62 -4.36
C LEU A 217 14.65 -0.55 -4.06
N SER A 218 14.00 0.60 -4.30
CA SER A 218 12.55 0.71 -4.20
C SER A 218 11.84 -0.25 -5.14
N VAL A 219 12.23 -0.27 -6.41
CA VAL A 219 11.65 -1.20 -7.41
C VAL A 219 11.74 -2.65 -6.94
N ARG A 220 12.85 -3.07 -6.34
CA ARG A 220 13.00 -4.45 -5.83
C ARG A 220 12.02 -4.77 -4.70
N VAL A 221 11.78 -3.82 -3.80
CA VAL A 221 10.76 -3.94 -2.74
C VAL A 221 9.38 -4.09 -3.37
N GLU A 222 9.00 -3.22 -4.27
CA GLU A 222 7.68 -3.25 -4.93
C GLU A 222 7.43 -4.57 -5.68
N LEU A 223 8.41 -5.05 -6.44
CA LEU A 223 8.31 -6.32 -7.17
C LEU A 223 8.23 -7.53 -6.21
N MET A 224 8.90 -7.46 -5.06
CA MET A 224 8.76 -8.48 -4.03
C MET A 224 7.35 -8.48 -3.43
N ALA A 225 6.77 -7.31 -3.16
CA ALA A 225 5.40 -7.19 -2.68
C ALA A 225 4.38 -7.72 -3.69
N ASP A 226 4.55 -7.44 -4.99
CA ASP A 226 3.72 -8.03 -6.05
C ASP A 226 3.80 -9.56 -6.04
N CYS A 227 4.99 -10.12 -5.91
CA CYS A 227 5.17 -11.57 -5.83
C CYS A 227 4.52 -12.16 -4.56
N LEU A 228 4.67 -11.51 -3.40
CA LEU A 228 4.05 -11.94 -2.15
C LEU A 228 2.51 -11.88 -2.23
N ALA A 229 1.94 -10.90 -2.92
CA ALA A 229 0.51 -10.89 -3.25
C ALA A 229 0.12 -12.12 -4.09
N GLY A 230 0.97 -12.51 -5.04
CA GLY A 230 0.80 -13.75 -5.80
C GLY A 230 0.90 -15.01 -4.93
N VAL A 231 1.82 -15.04 -3.96
CA VAL A 231 1.94 -16.14 -2.98
C VAL A 231 0.66 -16.27 -2.14
N TRP A 232 0.08 -15.14 -1.69
CA TRP A 232 -1.22 -15.16 -1.03
C TRP A 232 -2.30 -15.73 -1.94
N ALA A 233 -2.41 -15.24 -3.17
CA ALA A 233 -3.42 -15.72 -4.13
C ALA A 233 -3.31 -17.23 -4.38
N HIS A 234 -2.09 -17.76 -4.57
CA HIS A 234 -1.83 -19.18 -4.74
C HIS A 234 -2.35 -20.02 -3.56
N ASN A 235 -1.87 -19.69 -2.36
CA ASN A 235 -2.17 -20.48 -1.17
C ASN A 235 -3.60 -20.26 -0.69
N GLY A 236 -4.10 -19.01 -0.78
CA GLY A 236 -5.47 -18.68 -0.43
C GLY A 236 -6.47 -19.37 -1.35
N ASN A 237 -6.26 -19.36 -2.66
CA ASN A 237 -7.17 -20.04 -3.58
C ASN A 237 -7.17 -21.57 -3.38
N ARG A 238 -6.04 -22.17 -3.05
CA ARG A 238 -5.99 -23.60 -2.71
C ARG A 238 -6.79 -23.96 -1.47
N GLN A 239 -6.93 -23.05 -0.52
CA GLN A 239 -7.62 -23.28 0.75
C GLN A 239 -9.09 -22.82 0.71
N GLN A 240 -9.38 -21.75 0.00
CA GLN A 240 -10.63 -20.99 0.09
C GLN A 240 -11.41 -20.95 -1.23
N HIS A 241 -10.81 -21.36 -2.36
CA HIS A 241 -11.43 -21.45 -3.69
C HIS A 241 -12.13 -20.16 -4.14
N PHE A 242 -11.49 -19.01 -3.95
CA PHE A 242 -12.10 -17.72 -4.20
C PHE A 242 -11.88 -17.16 -5.62
N LEU A 243 -10.91 -17.70 -6.39
CA LEU A 243 -10.66 -17.22 -7.76
C LEU A 243 -11.69 -17.79 -8.74
N GLU A 244 -12.15 -16.93 -9.61
CA GLU A 244 -13.01 -17.24 -10.74
C GLU A 244 -12.32 -16.94 -12.08
N GLU A 245 -12.92 -17.40 -13.18
CA GLU A 245 -12.39 -17.17 -14.53
C GLU A 245 -12.29 -15.68 -14.84
N GLY A 246 -11.14 -15.25 -15.35
CA GLY A 246 -10.87 -13.84 -15.69
C GLY A 246 -10.36 -12.97 -14.54
N ASP A 247 -10.31 -13.45 -13.30
CA ASP A 247 -9.84 -12.65 -12.16
C ASP A 247 -8.34 -12.37 -12.24
N ILE A 248 -7.55 -13.36 -12.67
CA ILE A 248 -6.10 -13.20 -12.83
C ILE A 248 -5.80 -12.14 -13.88
N GLU A 249 -6.51 -12.16 -15.01
CA GLU A 249 -6.37 -11.18 -16.08
C GLU A 249 -6.69 -9.76 -15.60
N LYS A 250 -7.72 -9.61 -14.75
CA LYS A 250 -8.06 -8.31 -14.15
C LYS A 250 -6.97 -7.81 -13.20
N ALA A 251 -6.40 -8.69 -12.35
CA ALA A 251 -5.28 -8.32 -11.48
C ALA A 251 -4.03 -7.95 -12.29
N VAL A 252 -3.71 -8.71 -13.33
CA VAL A 252 -2.61 -8.42 -14.24
C VAL A 252 -2.83 -7.07 -14.94
N ALA A 253 -4.04 -6.78 -15.43
CA ALA A 253 -4.37 -5.49 -16.03
C ALA A 253 -4.18 -4.34 -15.03
N SER A 254 -4.52 -4.56 -13.76
CA SER A 254 -4.31 -3.58 -12.69
C SER A 254 -2.84 -3.36 -12.38
N ALA A 255 -2.05 -4.43 -12.21
CA ALA A 255 -0.60 -4.35 -12.03
C ALA A 255 0.08 -3.60 -13.19
N GLN A 256 -0.36 -3.84 -14.43
CA GLN A 256 0.11 -3.12 -15.61
C GLN A 256 -0.28 -1.65 -15.58
N ALA A 257 -1.50 -1.32 -15.16
CA ALA A 257 -2.02 0.04 -15.16
C ALA A 257 -1.24 0.97 -14.22
N ILE A 258 -0.75 0.44 -13.10
CA ILE A 258 0.01 1.19 -12.09
C ILE A 258 1.54 1.06 -12.25
N GLY A 259 2.02 0.49 -13.35
CA GLY A 259 3.45 0.48 -13.67
C GLY A 259 3.97 1.88 -14.01
N ASP A 260 5.19 2.21 -13.55
CA ASP A 260 5.81 3.52 -13.74
C ASP A 260 5.92 3.94 -15.22
N ASP A 261 6.16 2.98 -16.11
CA ASP A 261 6.26 3.23 -17.55
C ASP A 261 4.93 3.70 -18.15
N ARG A 262 3.79 3.14 -17.71
CA ARG A 262 2.45 3.57 -18.17
C ARG A 262 2.06 4.90 -17.56
N LEU A 263 2.26 5.07 -16.25
CA LEU A 263 1.95 6.30 -15.55
C LEU A 263 2.75 7.48 -16.11
N GLN A 264 4.05 7.31 -16.35
CA GLN A 264 4.90 8.35 -16.91
C GLN A 264 4.57 8.68 -18.36
N LYS A 265 4.27 7.66 -19.20
CA LYS A 265 3.81 7.89 -20.59
C LYS A 265 2.49 8.66 -20.64
N ALA A 266 1.54 8.33 -19.76
CA ALA A 266 0.27 9.05 -19.67
C ALA A 266 0.44 10.51 -19.24
N GLN A 267 1.41 10.81 -18.36
CA GLN A 267 1.65 12.16 -17.83
C GLN A 267 2.58 13.02 -18.69
N ARG A 268 3.61 12.42 -19.30
CA ARG A 268 4.73 13.13 -19.95
C ARG A 268 4.95 12.74 -21.41
N GLY A 269 4.26 11.71 -21.90
CA GLY A 269 4.45 11.17 -23.25
C GLY A 269 5.61 10.17 -23.38
N PHE A 270 6.50 10.05 -22.40
CA PHE A 270 7.64 9.12 -22.40
C PHE A 270 7.95 8.59 -21.00
N ALA A 271 8.66 7.47 -20.93
CA ALA A 271 9.10 6.85 -19.70
C ALA A 271 10.61 7.02 -19.47
N VAL A 272 11.04 7.20 -18.22
CA VAL A 272 12.44 7.31 -17.79
C VAL A 272 12.75 6.21 -16.78
N PRO A 273 13.32 5.07 -17.19
CA PRO A 273 13.52 3.92 -16.31
C PRO A 273 14.31 4.19 -15.02
N ASP A 274 15.31 5.07 -15.07
CA ASP A 274 16.10 5.42 -13.87
C ASP A 274 15.30 6.21 -12.80
N SER A 275 14.12 6.71 -13.16
CA SER A 275 13.20 7.36 -12.23
C SER A 275 12.09 6.46 -11.70
N PHE A 276 12.04 5.20 -12.09
CA PHE A 276 11.05 4.25 -11.61
C PHE A 276 11.25 3.98 -10.13
N THR A 277 10.17 3.95 -9.39
CA THR A 277 10.13 3.63 -7.96
C THR A 277 9.30 2.39 -7.67
N HIS A 278 8.36 2.03 -8.58
CA HIS A 278 7.47 0.87 -8.45
C HIS A 278 7.77 -0.23 -9.49
N GLY A 279 8.54 0.07 -10.51
CA GLY A 279 8.85 -0.84 -11.59
C GLY A 279 7.96 -0.68 -12.82
N SER A 280 8.34 -1.33 -13.92
CA SER A 280 7.55 -1.30 -15.15
C SER A 280 6.34 -2.24 -15.07
N SER A 281 5.34 -1.97 -15.90
CA SER A 281 4.15 -2.83 -16.07
C SER A 281 4.52 -4.30 -16.31
N ALA A 282 5.53 -4.56 -17.12
CA ALA A 282 6.00 -5.91 -17.42
C ALA A 282 6.60 -6.59 -16.18
N GLN A 283 7.46 -5.89 -15.44
CA GLN A 283 8.07 -6.42 -14.22
C GLN A 283 7.02 -6.74 -13.15
N ARG A 284 6.09 -5.82 -12.89
CA ARG A 284 5.03 -6.04 -11.90
C ARG A 284 4.17 -7.26 -12.24
N THR A 285 3.78 -7.40 -13.50
CA THR A 285 3.06 -8.59 -14.00
C THR A 285 3.86 -9.88 -13.80
N GLU A 286 5.14 -9.87 -14.19
CA GLU A 286 6.02 -11.03 -14.09
C GLU A 286 6.12 -11.52 -12.63
N TRP A 287 6.34 -10.60 -11.69
CA TRP A 287 6.52 -10.96 -10.28
C TRP A 287 5.21 -11.40 -9.62
N LEU A 288 4.08 -10.77 -9.94
CA LEU A 288 2.76 -11.24 -9.50
C LEU A 288 2.50 -12.68 -9.95
N LEU A 289 2.66 -12.96 -11.23
CA LEU A 289 2.44 -14.29 -11.80
C LEU A 289 3.44 -15.32 -11.23
N LYS A 290 4.69 -14.93 -10.98
CA LYS A 290 5.69 -15.78 -10.35
C LYS A 290 5.27 -16.23 -8.96
N GLY A 291 4.72 -15.32 -8.14
CA GLY A 291 4.16 -15.65 -6.84
C GLY A 291 2.97 -16.60 -6.94
N MET A 292 2.06 -16.32 -7.87
CA MET A 292 0.88 -17.15 -8.13
C MET A 292 1.23 -18.57 -8.60
N GLN A 293 2.27 -18.73 -9.37
CA GLN A 293 2.72 -20.04 -9.88
C GLN A 293 3.39 -20.88 -8.80
N ASN A 294 4.23 -20.27 -7.97
CA ASN A 294 5.10 -20.99 -7.04
C ASN A 294 4.51 -21.14 -5.62
N GLY A 295 3.81 -20.15 -5.11
CA GLY A 295 3.23 -20.17 -3.77
C GLY A 295 4.25 -20.15 -2.62
N VAL A 296 5.55 -19.86 -2.90
CA VAL A 296 6.62 -19.88 -1.91
C VAL A 296 7.32 -18.53 -1.79
N ILE A 297 7.64 -18.13 -0.56
CA ILE A 297 8.26 -16.83 -0.25
C ILE A 297 9.62 -16.68 -0.92
N ASP A 298 10.43 -17.74 -0.97
CA ASP A 298 11.78 -17.68 -1.54
C ASP A 298 11.81 -17.37 -3.04
N ALA A 299 10.74 -17.71 -3.76
CA ALA A 299 10.60 -17.34 -5.17
C ALA A 299 10.49 -15.82 -5.36
N CYS A 300 10.09 -15.09 -4.32
CA CYS A 300 9.87 -13.64 -4.34
C CYS A 300 11.12 -12.81 -4.03
N TYR A 301 12.25 -13.43 -3.72
CA TYR A 301 13.43 -12.69 -3.31
C TYR A 301 14.08 -11.94 -4.48
N THR A 302 13.85 -10.62 -4.54
CA THR A 302 14.31 -9.72 -5.64
C THR A 302 15.74 -9.21 -5.46
N PHE A 303 16.40 -9.51 -4.32
CA PHE A 303 17.73 -9.02 -3.98
C PHE A 303 18.86 -10.03 -4.25
N ALA A 304 18.56 -11.19 -4.83
CA ALA A 304 19.60 -12.10 -5.35
C ALA A 304 20.41 -11.39 -6.42
N ARG A 305 21.73 -11.66 -6.43
CA ARG A 305 22.68 -11.10 -7.40
C ARG A 305 22.51 -11.75 -8.76
#